data_281facd44cd37811cbbc571d0399a9d7
#
_entry.id   281facd44cd37811cbbc571d0399a9d7
#
_cell.length_a   1.000
_cell.length_b   1.000
_cell.length_c   1.000
_cell.angle_alpha   90.00
_cell.angle_beta   90.00
_cell.angle_gamma   90.00
#
_symmetry.space_group_name_H-M   'P 1'
#
loop_
_entity.id
_entity.type
_entity.pdbx_description
1 polymer ?
#
loop_
_entity_poly.entity_id
_entity_poly.type
_entity_poly.pdbx_seq_one_letter_code
_entity_poly.pdbx_strand_id
1 'polypeptide(L)'
;MSEATPAIAVDGLYKRFGIVEAVAGIDFTVAAGSTTALLGGNGAGKTTTLSILLGLLVPTAGQVRVFGEDMVRHRHRVLPGMNFSSPYVDLPRRLTVIENLTVYGHLYGLSDVSDRIRHLARDLDIEAFLRRPTGDLSSGQRTRVALAKALLNEPRLLLLDEPTASLDPDTADWVRGYLESYQRESGATLLLASHNMGEVERLCDQVLMMRRGAIVDRGKPADLIDRYGRETLEQVFLDIARSGDGAGGAPNTDTGATP
;
A
#
# COMPACT_ATOMS: atom_id res chain seq x y z
N MET A 1 5.88 -29.36 9.23
CA MET A 1 6.50 -28.15 8.69
C MET A 1 5.83 -26.97 9.40
N SER A 2 6.57 -26.20 10.19
CA SER A 2 6.00 -25.01 10.86
C SER A 2 5.62 -24.02 9.75
N GLU A 3 4.32 -23.67 9.65
CA GLU A 3 3.88 -22.60 8.75
C GLU A 3 4.62 -21.32 9.16
N ALA A 4 5.29 -20.71 8.20
CA ALA A 4 6.00 -19.46 8.45
C ALA A 4 4.98 -18.39 8.89
N THR A 5 5.26 -17.69 9.98
CA THR A 5 4.38 -16.61 10.47
C THR A 5 4.21 -15.55 9.39
N PRO A 6 2.97 -15.21 8.97
CA PRO A 6 2.75 -14.19 7.96
C PRO A 6 3.23 -12.82 8.45
N ALA A 7 3.67 -11.97 7.54
CA ALA A 7 4.05 -10.60 7.87
C ALA A 7 2.83 -9.79 8.35
N ILE A 8 1.67 -10.02 7.74
CA ILE A 8 0.39 -9.42 8.15
C ILE A 8 -0.66 -10.53 8.26
N ALA A 9 -1.46 -10.51 9.33
CA ALA A 9 -2.68 -11.28 9.47
C ALA A 9 -3.81 -10.36 9.93
N VAL A 10 -4.91 -10.41 9.21
CA VAL A 10 -6.12 -9.61 9.46
C VAL A 10 -7.30 -10.55 9.56
N ASP A 11 -8.01 -10.48 10.68
CA ASP A 11 -9.14 -11.35 11.01
C ASP A 11 -10.40 -10.50 11.32
N GLY A 12 -11.45 -10.64 10.51
CA GLY A 12 -12.74 -9.99 10.68
C GLY A 12 -12.64 -8.48 10.87
N LEU A 13 -11.83 -7.79 10.10
CA LEU A 13 -11.55 -6.37 10.28
C LEU A 13 -12.72 -5.50 9.86
N TYR A 14 -13.25 -4.73 10.81
CA TYR A 14 -14.28 -3.71 10.57
C TYR A 14 -13.79 -2.31 10.94
N LYS A 15 -14.15 -1.32 10.12
CA LYS A 15 -14.01 0.09 10.46
C LYS A 15 -15.21 0.90 10.00
N ARG A 16 -15.88 1.56 10.97
CA ARG A 16 -17.00 2.47 10.73
C ARG A 16 -16.65 3.88 11.19
N PHE A 17 -17.12 4.85 10.43
CA PHE A 17 -17.09 6.28 10.76
C PHE A 17 -18.54 6.78 10.76
N GLY A 18 -19.14 6.85 11.93
CA GLY A 18 -20.59 7.12 12.05
C GLY A 18 -21.40 6.05 11.32
N ILE A 19 -22.12 6.46 10.27
CA ILE A 19 -22.94 5.56 9.44
C ILE A 19 -22.18 4.92 8.28
N VAL A 20 -20.95 5.42 7.99
CA VAL A 20 -20.15 4.94 6.86
C VAL A 20 -19.31 3.74 7.30
N GLU A 21 -19.50 2.61 6.64
CA GLU A 21 -18.69 1.41 6.81
C GLU A 21 -17.54 1.43 5.80
N ALA A 22 -16.36 1.86 6.27
CA ALA A 22 -15.19 2.01 5.42
C ALA A 22 -14.44 0.69 5.19
N VAL A 23 -14.52 -0.26 6.15
CA VAL A 23 -14.03 -1.63 6.03
C VAL A 23 -15.09 -2.55 6.65
N ALA A 24 -15.48 -3.59 5.92
CA ALA A 24 -16.68 -4.39 6.14
C ALA A 24 -16.36 -5.89 6.33
N GLY A 25 -15.60 -6.22 7.39
CA GLY A 25 -15.32 -7.62 7.75
C GLY A 25 -14.36 -8.30 6.78
N ILE A 26 -13.15 -7.74 6.61
CA ILE A 26 -12.15 -8.35 5.73
C ILE A 26 -11.21 -9.27 6.50
N ASP A 27 -10.86 -10.37 5.83
CA ASP A 27 -9.90 -11.37 6.30
C ASP A 27 -8.82 -11.56 5.23
N PHE A 28 -7.54 -11.41 5.59
CA PHE A 28 -6.44 -11.70 4.69
C PHE A 28 -5.12 -11.90 5.42
N THR A 29 -4.17 -12.53 4.72
CA THR A 29 -2.78 -12.65 5.16
C THR A 29 -1.84 -12.16 4.08
N VAL A 30 -0.68 -11.64 4.49
CA VAL A 30 0.44 -11.30 3.61
C VAL A 30 1.64 -12.14 4.04
N ALA A 31 2.16 -12.94 3.13
CA ALA A 31 3.34 -13.77 3.40
C ALA A 31 4.58 -12.89 3.62
N ALA A 32 5.46 -13.31 4.51
CA ALA A 32 6.73 -12.62 4.70
C ALA A 32 7.58 -12.68 3.42
N GLY A 33 8.21 -11.57 3.04
CA GLY A 33 9.03 -11.45 1.84
C GLY A 33 8.25 -11.45 0.52
N SER A 34 6.93 -11.26 0.55
CA SER A 34 6.11 -11.14 -0.67
C SER A 34 5.67 -9.71 -0.93
N THR A 35 5.25 -9.44 -2.16
CA THR A 35 4.59 -8.21 -2.56
C THR A 35 3.10 -8.45 -2.78
N THR A 36 2.24 -7.77 -2.01
CA THR A 36 0.78 -7.91 -2.09
C THR A 36 0.14 -6.56 -2.41
N ALA A 37 -0.88 -6.54 -3.26
CA ALA A 37 -1.67 -5.34 -3.54
C ALA A 37 -3.05 -5.37 -2.87
N LEU A 38 -3.44 -4.23 -2.30
CA LEU A 38 -4.83 -3.86 -2.08
C LEU A 38 -5.29 -3.07 -3.31
N LEU A 39 -5.98 -3.73 -4.25
CA LEU A 39 -6.43 -3.14 -5.50
C LEU A 39 -7.89 -2.73 -5.38
N GLY A 40 -8.23 -1.51 -5.77
CA GLY A 40 -9.60 -1.03 -5.72
C GLY A 40 -9.73 0.43 -6.09
N GLY A 41 -10.92 0.86 -6.47
CA GLY A 41 -11.22 2.27 -6.76
C GLY A 41 -11.18 3.16 -5.51
N ASN A 42 -11.43 4.45 -5.73
CA ASN A 42 -11.56 5.40 -4.62
C ASN A 42 -12.73 5.01 -3.70
N GLY A 43 -12.51 5.12 -2.39
CA GLY A 43 -13.50 4.71 -1.40
C GLY A 43 -13.64 3.21 -1.16
N ALA A 44 -12.80 2.37 -1.79
CA ALA A 44 -12.83 0.92 -1.58
C ALA A 44 -12.38 0.47 -0.18
N GLY A 45 -11.75 1.35 0.62
CA GLY A 45 -11.28 1.04 1.98
C GLY A 45 -9.76 0.85 2.10
N LYS A 46 -8.99 0.98 1.00
CA LYS A 46 -7.53 0.75 0.95
C LYS A 46 -6.76 1.59 1.99
N THR A 47 -6.87 2.91 1.90
CA THR A 47 -6.16 3.86 2.80
C THR A 47 -6.61 3.69 4.26
N THR A 48 -7.88 3.36 4.51
CA THR A 48 -8.38 3.03 5.85
C THR A 48 -7.71 1.77 6.39
N THR A 49 -7.59 0.73 5.57
CA THR A 49 -6.90 -0.53 5.93
C THR A 49 -5.42 -0.26 6.22
N LEU A 50 -4.72 0.48 5.35
CA LEU A 50 -3.32 0.88 5.60
C LEU A 50 -3.16 1.67 6.90
N SER A 51 -4.07 2.61 7.18
CA SER A 51 -4.04 3.42 8.41
C SER A 51 -4.20 2.57 9.68
N ILE A 52 -5.00 1.50 9.62
CA ILE A 52 -5.14 0.54 10.72
C ILE A 52 -3.88 -0.30 10.87
N LEU A 53 -3.29 -0.78 9.76
CA LEU A 53 -2.02 -1.51 9.75
C LEU A 53 -0.86 -0.67 10.30
N LEU A 54 -0.87 0.65 10.08
CA LEU A 54 0.10 1.60 10.65
C LEU A 54 -0.16 1.92 12.14
N GLY A 55 -1.26 1.41 12.71
CA GLY A 55 -1.66 1.75 14.08
C GLY A 55 -2.11 3.21 14.26
N LEU A 56 -2.41 3.93 13.17
CA LEU A 56 -2.94 5.29 13.18
C LEU A 56 -4.45 5.31 13.46
N LEU A 57 -5.16 4.25 13.08
CA LEU A 57 -6.58 4.06 13.34
C LEU A 57 -6.80 2.78 14.14
N VAL A 58 -7.67 2.87 15.16
CA VAL A 58 -8.14 1.69 15.87
C VAL A 58 -9.33 1.09 15.10
N PRO A 59 -9.34 -0.23 14.85
CA PRO A 59 -10.48 -0.90 14.22
C PRO A 59 -11.73 -0.79 15.09
N THR A 60 -12.90 -0.87 14.47
CA THR A 60 -14.20 -0.95 15.19
C THR A 60 -14.42 -2.36 15.75
N ALA A 61 -14.00 -3.39 14.98
CA ALA A 61 -13.98 -4.79 15.37
C ALA A 61 -12.92 -5.56 14.58
N GLY A 62 -12.66 -6.78 14.98
CA GLY A 62 -11.64 -7.64 14.35
C GLY A 62 -10.26 -7.46 14.95
N GLN A 63 -9.29 -8.16 14.39
CA GLN A 63 -7.91 -8.18 14.87
C GLN A 63 -6.91 -7.98 13.72
N VAL A 64 -5.85 -7.25 14.02
CA VAL A 64 -4.73 -7.04 13.09
C VAL A 64 -3.44 -7.40 13.80
N ARG A 65 -2.69 -8.32 13.21
CA ARG A 65 -1.34 -8.70 13.65
C ARG A 65 -0.34 -8.41 12.56
N VAL A 66 0.80 -7.86 12.96
CA VAL A 66 1.96 -7.67 12.09
C VAL A 66 3.15 -8.36 12.75
N PHE A 67 3.82 -9.25 12.01
CA PHE A 67 4.88 -10.13 12.53
C PHE A 67 4.44 -10.91 13.78
N GLY A 68 3.15 -11.31 13.85
CA GLY A 68 2.56 -12.02 14.99
C GLY A 68 2.11 -11.13 16.16
N GLU A 69 2.50 -9.86 16.21
CA GLU A 69 2.16 -8.90 17.26
C GLU A 69 0.85 -8.16 16.98
N ASP A 70 0.01 -8.01 17.98
CA ASP A 70 -1.25 -7.27 17.91
C ASP A 70 -1.00 -5.77 17.74
N MET A 71 -1.47 -5.17 16.65
CA MET A 71 -1.21 -3.75 16.32
C MET A 71 -1.94 -2.77 17.24
N VAL A 72 -3.01 -3.15 17.91
CA VAL A 72 -3.71 -2.29 18.86
C VAL A 72 -2.96 -2.26 20.21
N ARG A 73 -2.48 -3.41 20.66
CA ARG A 73 -1.87 -3.59 21.99
C ARG A 73 -0.36 -3.37 21.98
N HIS A 74 0.33 -3.80 20.91
CA HIS A 74 1.79 -3.90 20.89
C HIS A 74 2.45 -3.17 19.72
N ARG A 75 1.76 -2.16 19.13
CA ARG A 75 2.27 -1.42 17.96
C ARG A 75 3.72 -0.92 18.10
N HIS A 76 4.13 -0.53 19.30
CA HIS A 76 5.49 -0.02 19.55
C HIS A 76 6.60 -1.08 19.34
N ARG A 77 6.27 -2.38 19.38
CA ARG A 77 7.20 -3.45 19.04
C ARG A 77 7.33 -3.66 17.54
N VAL A 78 6.31 -3.30 16.80
CA VAL A 78 6.18 -3.53 15.35
C VAL A 78 6.70 -2.35 14.54
N LEU A 79 6.32 -1.13 14.93
CA LEU A 79 6.61 0.11 14.18
C LEU A 79 8.09 0.32 13.83
N PRO A 80 9.09 -0.04 14.65
CA PRO A 80 10.50 0.08 14.27
C PRO A 80 10.89 -0.74 13.03
N GLY A 81 10.19 -1.86 12.76
CA GLY A 81 10.39 -2.70 11.57
C GLY A 81 9.50 -2.36 10.39
N MET A 82 8.76 -1.27 10.46
CA MET A 82 7.84 -0.83 9.42
C MET A 82 8.18 0.57 8.91
N ASN A 83 7.75 0.86 7.70
CA ASN A 83 7.68 2.23 7.21
C ASN A 83 6.56 2.39 6.18
N PHE A 84 6.31 3.65 5.80
CA PHE A 84 5.22 4.03 4.93
C PHE A 84 5.63 5.13 3.97
N SER A 85 5.19 5.04 2.72
CA SER A 85 5.30 6.10 1.73
C SER A 85 3.96 6.33 1.04
N SER A 86 3.64 7.60 0.82
CA SER A 86 2.46 8.04 0.09
C SER A 86 2.77 9.38 -0.58
N PRO A 87 2.28 9.65 -1.80
CA PRO A 87 2.45 10.94 -2.46
C PRO A 87 1.73 12.08 -1.73
N TYR A 88 0.84 11.75 -0.79
CA TYR A 88 0.06 12.74 -0.02
C TYR A 88 0.75 13.17 1.30
N VAL A 89 1.89 12.56 1.62
CA VAL A 89 2.66 12.90 2.83
C VAL A 89 3.90 13.70 2.42
N ASP A 90 3.78 15.01 2.52
CA ASP A 90 4.88 15.94 2.23
C ASP A 90 5.92 15.97 3.37
N LEU A 91 7.18 16.04 2.99
CA LEU A 91 8.28 16.40 3.88
C LEU A 91 8.28 17.90 4.12
N PRO A 92 8.78 18.40 5.28
CA PRO A 92 8.95 19.82 5.55
C PRO A 92 9.66 20.57 4.42
N ARG A 93 8.92 21.40 3.68
CA ARG A 93 9.37 22.00 2.41
C ARG A 93 10.54 22.97 2.55
N ARG A 94 10.70 23.59 3.74
CA ARG A 94 11.77 24.57 4.03
C ARG A 94 13.10 23.91 4.37
N LEU A 95 13.06 22.66 4.82
CA LEU A 95 14.26 21.89 5.11
C LEU A 95 14.85 21.32 3.83
N THR A 96 16.15 21.24 3.79
CA THR A 96 16.87 20.52 2.75
C THR A 96 16.59 19.01 2.83
N VAL A 97 16.88 18.28 1.75
CA VAL A 97 16.74 16.82 1.72
C VAL A 97 17.54 16.18 2.86
N ILE A 98 18.81 16.56 3.02
CA ILE A 98 19.68 15.99 4.06
C ILE A 98 19.17 16.30 5.48
N GLU A 99 18.67 17.50 5.74
CA GLU A 99 18.07 17.85 7.05
C GLU A 99 16.83 17.01 7.33
N ASN A 100 15.93 16.88 6.35
CA ASN A 100 14.76 16.00 6.47
C ASN A 100 15.16 14.58 6.81
N LEU A 101 16.05 13.98 6.02
CA LEU A 101 16.48 12.59 6.21
C LEU A 101 17.22 12.42 7.56
N THR A 102 17.98 13.42 8.01
CA THR A 102 18.67 13.40 9.30
C THR A 102 17.66 13.39 10.46
N VAL A 103 16.65 14.27 10.41
CA VAL A 103 15.59 14.30 11.44
C VAL A 103 14.87 12.95 11.51
N TYR A 104 14.44 12.40 10.37
CA TYR A 104 13.78 11.09 10.35
C TYR A 104 14.70 9.95 10.78
N GLY A 105 15.98 9.97 10.41
CA GLY A 105 16.95 8.98 10.86
C GLY A 105 17.05 8.93 12.38
N HIS A 106 17.14 10.09 13.04
CA HIS A 106 17.12 10.19 14.50
C HIS A 106 15.78 9.78 15.12
N LEU A 107 14.64 10.14 14.50
CA LEU A 107 13.32 9.70 14.96
C LEU A 107 13.15 8.16 14.88
N TYR A 108 13.79 7.52 13.93
CA TYR A 108 13.81 6.06 13.79
C TYR A 108 14.86 5.38 14.68
N GLY A 109 15.65 6.15 15.42
CA GLY A 109 16.66 5.64 16.37
C GLY A 109 17.92 5.09 15.70
N LEU A 110 18.26 5.56 14.50
CA LEU A 110 19.48 5.14 13.81
C LEU A 110 20.73 5.72 14.47
N SER A 111 21.75 4.90 14.68
CA SER A 111 23.06 5.33 15.21
C SER A 111 23.91 6.05 14.14
N ASP A 112 23.91 5.50 12.91
CA ASP A 112 24.76 5.94 11.80
C ASP A 112 23.96 6.62 10.68
N VAL A 113 23.21 7.67 11.06
CA VAL A 113 22.31 8.40 10.15
C VAL A 113 23.02 8.88 8.89
N SER A 114 24.24 9.46 9.05
CA SER A 114 24.99 10.03 7.92
C SER A 114 25.42 8.98 6.90
N ASP A 115 25.85 7.82 7.34
CA ASP A 115 26.25 6.71 6.48
C ASP A 115 25.06 6.13 5.74
N ARG A 116 23.95 5.95 6.47
CA ARG A 116 22.70 5.50 5.88
C ARG A 116 22.16 6.46 4.82
N ILE A 117 22.18 7.76 5.08
CA ILE A 117 21.77 8.77 4.09
C ILE A 117 22.67 8.72 2.86
N ARG A 118 24.00 8.60 3.01
CA ARG A 118 24.92 8.50 1.86
C ARG A 118 24.66 7.26 1.00
N HIS A 119 24.37 6.13 1.63
CA HIS A 119 24.00 4.91 0.91
C HIS A 119 22.72 5.11 0.10
N LEU A 120 21.64 5.51 0.74
CA LEU A 120 20.36 5.76 0.07
C LEU A 120 20.45 6.88 -0.98
N ALA A 121 21.31 7.88 -0.77
CA ALA A 121 21.48 8.96 -1.74
C ALA A 121 22.06 8.46 -3.06
N ARG A 122 23.00 7.51 -3.02
CA ARG A 122 23.55 6.86 -4.22
C ARG A 122 22.52 5.96 -4.88
N ASP A 123 21.87 5.09 -4.09
CA ASP A 123 20.91 4.10 -4.59
C ASP A 123 19.69 4.74 -5.27
N LEU A 124 19.25 5.88 -4.75
CA LEU A 124 18.08 6.61 -5.23
C LEU A 124 18.41 7.80 -6.14
N ASP A 125 19.71 7.98 -6.45
CA ASP A 125 20.19 9.07 -7.32
C ASP A 125 19.69 10.45 -6.84
N ILE A 126 19.92 10.74 -5.53
CA ILE A 126 19.51 12.01 -4.90
C ILE A 126 20.72 12.84 -4.41
N GLU A 127 21.96 12.38 -4.62
CA GLU A 127 23.16 13.05 -4.15
C GLU A 127 23.26 14.51 -4.60
N ALA A 128 22.91 14.78 -5.87
CA ALA A 128 23.03 16.10 -6.49
C ALA A 128 22.14 17.18 -5.84
N PHE A 129 21.10 16.77 -5.11
CA PHE A 129 20.15 17.70 -4.51
C PHE A 129 19.93 17.52 -3.00
N LEU A 130 20.84 16.80 -2.32
CA LEU A 130 20.77 16.63 -0.85
C LEU A 130 20.72 17.96 -0.08
N ARG A 131 21.34 19.02 -0.59
CA ARG A 131 21.38 20.35 0.02
C ARG A 131 20.29 21.30 -0.48
N ARG A 132 19.39 20.84 -1.36
CA ARG A 132 18.26 21.64 -1.86
C ARG A 132 17.07 21.52 -0.91
N PRO A 133 16.31 22.61 -0.69
CA PRO A 133 15.03 22.51 0.00
C PRO A 133 14.08 21.54 -0.72
N THR A 134 13.35 20.74 0.04
CA THR A 134 12.43 19.76 -0.56
C THR A 134 11.28 20.41 -1.33
N GLY A 135 10.95 21.67 -1.00
CA GLY A 135 9.99 22.48 -1.75
C GLY A 135 10.39 22.78 -3.20
N ASP A 136 11.70 22.81 -3.49
CA ASP A 136 12.26 23.18 -4.80
C ASP A 136 12.50 21.96 -5.72
N LEU A 137 12.07 20.78 -5.28
CA LEU A 137 12.24 19.55 -6.04
C LEU A 137 11.09 19.33 -7.05
N SER A 138 11.41 18.70 -8.18
CA SER A 138 10.39 18.16 -9.10
C SER A 138 9.58 17.03 -8.43
N SER A 139 8.44 16.64 -9.03
CA SER A 139 7.63 15.53 -8.51
C SER A 139 8.43 14.24 -8.40
N GLY A 140 9.16 13.85 -9.43
CA GLY A 140 10.01 12.66 -9.44
C GLY A 140 11.13 12.73 -8.39
N GLN A 141 11.80 13.91 -8.23
CA GLN A 141 12.79 14.10 -7.19
C GLN A 141 12.19 13.97 -5.78
N ARG A 142 11.00 14.54 -5.54
CA ARG A 142 10.28 14.36 -4.27
C ARG A 142 9.95 12.91 -3.98
N THR A 143 9.52 12.15 -4.99
CA THR A 143 9.24 10.72 -4.84
C THR A 143 10.48 9.93 -4.44
N ARG A 144 11.64 10.19 -5.07
CA ARG A 144 12.92 9.57 -4.69
C ARG A 144 13.29 9.88 -3.23
N VAL A 145 13.10 11.12 -2.79
CA VAL A 145 13.36 11.52 -1.39
C VAL A 145 12.36 10.89 -0.43
N ALA A 146 11.08 10.79 -0.80
CA ALA A 146 10.07 10.09 0.00
C ALA A 146 10.39 8.60 0.16
N LEU A 147 10.86 7.94 -0.90
CA LEU A 147 11.38 6.57 -0.82
C LEU A 147 12.62 6.49 0.06
N ALA A 148 13.59 7.41 -0.07
CA ALA A 148 14.76 7.45 0.81
C ALA A 148 14.33 7.51 2.28
N LYS A 149 13.38 8.39 2.63
CA LYS A 149 12.81 8.49 3.97
C LYS A 149 12.15 7.18 4.42
N ALA A 150 11.38 6.54 3.53
CA ALA A 150 10.68 5.31 3.85
C ALA A 150 11.62 4.09 4.03
N LEU A 151 12.84 4.18 3.51
CA LEU A 151 13.84 3.11 3.56
C LEU A 151 14.93 3.36 4.61
N LEU A 152 14.90 4.48 5.33
CA LEU A 152 15.94 4.82 6.32
C LEU A 152 16.16 3.73 7.35
N ASN A 153 15.09 3.19 7.94
CA ASN A 153 15.13 2.19 9.01
C ASN A 153 15.17 0.74 8.51
N GLU A 154 15.45 0.50 7.22
CA GLU A 154 15.49 -0.86 6.62
C GLU A 154 14.24 -1.68 6.97
N PRO A 155 13.05 -1.21 6.61
CA PRO A 155 11.82 -1.82 7.09
C PRO A 155 11.67 -3.25 6.58
N ARG A 156 11.28 -4.15 7.49
CA ARG A 156 10.85 -5.52 7.16
C ARG A 156 9.48 -5.53 6.48
N LEU A 157 8.66 -4.49 6.72
CA LEU A 157 7.37 -4.27 6.07
C LEU A 157 7.29 -2.83 5.58
N LEU A 158 7.17 -2.67 4.27
CA LEU A 158 6.99 -1.37 3.63
C LEU A 158 5.55 -1.26 3.10
N LEU A 159 4.81 -0.29 3.61
CA LEU A 159 3.47 0.05 3.15
C LEU A 159 3.57 1.20 2.14
N LEU A 160 2.91 1.05 1.00
CA LEU A 160 2.96 2.02 -0.10
C LEU A 160 1.53 2.39 -0.52
N ASP A 161 1.17 3.66 -0.43
CA ASP A 161 -0.14 4.16 -0.90
C ASP A 161 0.08 4.92 -2.20
N GLU A 162 -0.36 4.33 -3.31
CA GLU A 162 -0.27 4.89 -4.66
C GLU A 162 1.17 5.33 -5.05
N PRO A 163 2.19 4.45 -4.96
CA PRO A 163 3.60 4.85 -5.03
C PRO A 163 4.04 5.47 -6.36
N THR A 164 3.29 5.22 -7.45
CA THR A 164 3.58 5.80 -8.78
C THR A 164 2.53 6.81 -9.24
N ALA A 165 1.58 7.21 -8.38
CA ALA A 165 0.54 8.16 -8.75
C ALA A 165 1.12 9.52 -9.14
N SER A 166 0.61 10.09 -10.23
CA SER A 166 1.00 11.41 -10.73
C SER A 166 2.47 11.55 -11.13
N LEU A 167 3.15 10.44 -11.38
CA LEU A 167 4.50 10.41 -11.94
C LEU A 167 4.42 10.30 -13.47
N ASP A 168 5.44 10.86 -14.13
CA ASP A 168 5.66 10.58 -15.55
C ASP A 168 6.05 9.11 -15.77
N PRO A 169 5.86 8.55 -16.98
CA PRO A 169 6.08 7.14 -17.25
C PRO A 169 7.48 6.65 -16.88
N ASP A 170 8.52 7.43 -17.16
CA ASP A 170 9.91 7.06 -16.91
C ASP A 170 10.21 6.98 -15.39
N THR A 171 9.76 7.99 -14.65
CA THR A 171 9.89 7.99 -13.18
C THR A 171 9.07 6.86 -12.55
N ALA A 172 7.86 6.60 -13.04
CA ALA A 172 7.03 5.50 -12.54
C ALA A 172 7.67 4.14 -12.81
N ASP A 173 8.28 3.94 -14.00
CA ASP A 173 9.00 2.72 -14.35
C ASP A 173 10.23 2.53 -13.45
N TRP A 174 11.00 3.60 -13.23
CA TRP A 174 12.13 3.59 -12.33
C TRP A 174 11.73 3.21 -10.90
N VAL A 175 10.64 3.80 -10.36
CA VAL A 175 10.12 3.46 -9.02
C VAL A 175 9.78 1.97 -8.91
N ARG A 176 9.07 1.42 -9.91
CA ARG A 176 8.73 -0.01 -9.96
C ARG A 176 9.97 -0.89 -9.94
N GLY A 177 10.93 -0.61 -10.83
CA GLY A 177 12.19 -1.36 -10.89
C GLY A 177 13.00 -1.29 -9.59
N TYR A 178 13.01 -0.12 -8.94
CA TYR A 178 13.65 0.03 -7.64
C TYR A 178 12.97 -0.80 -6.54
N LEU A 179 11.63 -0.79 -6.46
CA LEU A 179 10.88 -1.57 -5.48
C LEU A 179 11.05 -3.08 -5.69
N GLU A 180 11.09 -3.55 -6.93
CA GLU A 180 11.40 -4.95 -7.27
C GLU A 180 12.79 -5.36 -6.76
N SER A 181 13.80 -4.53 -7.04
CA SER A 181 15.19 -4.80 -6.61
C SER A 181 15.30 -4.77 -5.09
N TYR A 182 14.71 -3.76 -4.45
CA TYR A 182 14.71 -3.64 -3.00
C TYR A 182 14.07 -4.86 -2.32
N GLN A 183 12.89 -5.30 -2.78
CA GLN A 183 12.20 -6.47 -2.23
C GLN A 183 13.06 -7.73 -2.37
N ARG A 184 13.62 -7.97 -3.58
CA ARG A 184 14.46 -9.14 -3.87
C ARG A 184 15.74 -9.17 -3.04
N GLU A 185 16.39 -8.03 -2.83
CA GLU A 185 17.68 -7.93 -2.15
C GLU A 185 17.55 -7.95 -0.63
N SER A 186 16.53 -7.26 -0.08
CA SER A 186 16.31 -7.15 1.36
C SER A 186 15.44 -8.27 1.92
N GLY A 187 14.64 -8.96 1.10
CA GLY A 187 13.60 -9.87 1.54
C GLY A 187 12.45 -9.17 2.29
N ALA A 188 12.33 -7.85 2.16
CA ALA A 188 11.25 -7.09 2.78
C ALA A 188 9.88 -7.48 2.21
N THR A 189 8.86 -7.37 3.04
CA THR A 189 7.47 -7.52 2.61
C THR A 189 6.94 -6.17 2.14
N LEU A 190 6.28 -6.14 0.99
CA LEU A 190 5.64 -4.94 0.46
C LEU A 190 4.13 -5.10 0.43
N LEU A 191 3.41 -4.10 0.91
CA LEU A 191 1.96 -4.00 0.73
C LEU A 191 1.63 -2.69 0.03
N LEU A 192 1.10 -2.78 -1.19
CA LEU A 192 0.72 -1.65 -2.01
C LEU A 192 -0.78 -1.43 -1.95
N ALA A 193 -1.22 -0.19 -1.70
CA ALA A 193 -2.58 0.22 -2.08
C ALA A 193 -2.48 0.93 -3.42
N SER A 194 -3.12 0.39 -4.43
CA SER A 194 -3.06 0.96 -5.79
C SER A 194 -4.40 0.82 -6.52
N HIS A 195 -4.61 1.70 -7.49
CA HIS A 195 -5.63 1.55 -8.51
C HIS A 195 -5.02 1.37 -9.92
N ASN A 196 -3.69 1.30 -10.02
CA ASN A 196 -2.95 1.09 -11.25
C ASN A 196 -2.69 -0.40 -11.46
N MET A 197 -3.46 -1.00 -12.39
CA MET A 197 -3.42 -2.45 -12.68
C MET A 197 -2.07 -2.88 -13.24
N GLY A 198 -1.46 -2.10 -14.12
CA GLY A 198 -0.14 -2.43 -14.68
C GLY A 198 0.98 -2.43 -13.64
N GLU A 199 0.90 -1.59 -12.61
CA GLU A 199 1.80 -1.64 -11.45
C GLU A 199 1.60 -2.93 -10.67
N VAL A 200 0.35 -3.31 -10.43
CA VAL A 200 -0.01 -4.51 -9.66
C VAL A 200 0.38 -5.79 -10.40
N GLU A 201 0.12 -5.87 -11.72
CA GLU A 201 0.52 -7.02 -12.56
C GLU A 201 2.04 -7.23 -12.54
N ARG A 202 2.82 -6.13 -12.51
CA ARG A 202 4.26 -6.20 -12.55
C ARG A 202 4.89 -6.54 -11.19
N LEU A 203 4.40 -5.91 -10.10
CA LEU A 203 5.08 -5.94 -8.81
C LEU A 203 4.57 -7.02 -7.86
N CYS A 204 3.33 -7.50 -8.04
CA CYS A 204 2.65 -8.20 -6.95
C CYS A 204 2.55 -9.72 -7.17
N ASP A 205 2.93 -10.45 -6.14
CA ASP A 205 2.70 -11.91 -6.05
C ASP A 205 1.24 -12.25 -5.79
N GLN A 206 0.53 -11.33 -5.10
CA GLN A 206 -0.88 -11.51 -4.72
C GLN A 206 -1.64 -10.18 -4.81
N VAL A 207 -2.90 -10.28 -5.20
CA VAL A 207 -3.84 -9.16 -5.26
C VAL A 207 -5.04 -9.47 -4.36
N LEU A 208 -5.44 -8.47 -3.58
CA LEU A 208 -6.68 -8.44 -2.81
C LEU A 208 -7.57 -7.36 -3.44
N MET A 209 -8.59 -7.77 -4.19
CA MET A 209 -9.51 -6.85 -4.85
C MET A 209 -10.54 -6.31 -3.86
N MET A 210 -10.50 -5.01 -3.60
CA MET A 210 -11.38 -4.35 -2.63
C MET A 210 -12.47 -3.52 -3.34
N ARG A 211 -13.68 -3.65 -2.83
CA ARG A 211 -14.83 -2.84 -3.24
C ARG A 211 -15.76 -2.59 -2.06
N ARG A 212 -16.15 -1.33 -1.84
CA ARG A 212 -17.08 -0.91 -0.78
C ARG A 212 -16.72 -1.49 0.60
N GLY A 213 -15.44 -1.46 0.94
CA GLY A 213 -14.92 -1.96 2.23
C GLY A 213 -14.72 -3.47 2.35
N ALA A 214 -15.08 -4.25 1.34
CA ALA A 214 -14.95 -5.71 1.35
C ALA A 214 -13.87 -6.19 0.36
N ILE A 215 -13.25 -7.33 0.64
CA ILE A 215 -12.44 -8.07 -0.35
C ILE A 215 -13.39 -8.93 -1.16
N VAL A 216 -13.49 -8.65 -2.45
CA VAL A 216 -14.42 -9.33 -3.37
C VAL A 216 -13.80 -10.47 -4.13
N ASP A 217 -12.47 -10.44 -4.35
CA ASP A 217 -11.69 -11.54 -4.90
C ASP A 217 -10.22 -11.43 -4.49
N ARG A 218 -9.48 -12.53 -4.62
CA ARG A 218 -8.05 -12.60 -4.32
C ARG A 218 -7.36 -13.67 -5.15
N GLY A 219 -6.09 -13.44 -5.46
CA GLY A 219 -5.27 -14.40 -6.20
C GLY A 219 -4.00 -13.76 -6.74
N LYS A 220 -3.18 -14.54 -7.45
CA LYS A 220 -2.10 -13.98 -8.26
C LYS A 220 -2.70 -13.22 -9.44
N PRO A 221 -2.05 -12.16 -9.95
CA PRO A 221 -2.55 -11.44 -11.13
C PRO A 221 -2.91 -12.37 -12.29
N ALA A 222 -2.02 -13.27 -12.67
CA ALA A 222 -2.25 -14.22 -13.76
C ALA A 222 -3.45 -15.16 -13.50
N ASP A 223 -3.56 -15.72 -12.29
CA ASP A 223 -4.65 -16.63 -11.92
C ASP A 223 -6.03 -15.91 -11.95
N LEU A 224 -6.06 -14.63 -11.62
CA LEU A 224 -7.27 -13.80 -11.72
C LEU A 224 -7.64 -13.56 -13.19
N ILE A 225 -6.68 -13.19 -14.03
CA ILE A 225 -6.87 -12.97 -15.46
C ILE A 225 -7.44 -14.23 -16.10
N ASP A 226 -6.83 -15.40 -15.86
CA ASP A 226 -7.27 -16.70 -16.39
C ASP A 226 -8.68 -17.07 -15.89
N ARG A 227 -8.97 -16.90 -14.59
CA ARG A 227 -10.26 -17.23 -13.97
C ARG A 227 -11.42 -16.46 -14.58
N TYR A 228 -11.19 -15.20 -14.94
CA TYR A 228 -12.20 -14.35 -15.55
C TYR A 228 -12.22 -14.43 -17.10
N GLY A 229 -11.28 -15.19 -17.70
CA GLY A 229 -11.14 -15.31 -19.14
C GLY A 229 -10.87 -13.96 -19.81
N ARG A 230 -9.99 -13.17 -19.20
CA ARG A 230 -9.61 -11.84 -19.68
C ARG A 230 -8.13 -11.79 -20.08
N GLU A 231 -7.72 -10.71 -20.72
CA GLU A 231 -6.35 -10.50 -21.17
C GLU A 231 -5.53 -9.64 -20.16
N THR A 232 -6.22 -8.82 -19.35
CA THR A 232 -5.59 -7.89 -18.40
C THR A 232 -6.33 -7.85 -17.08
N LEU A 233 -5.62 -7.50 -16.01
CA LEU A 233 -6.21 -7.28 -14.68
C LEU A 233 -7.21 -6.11 -14.67
N GLU A 234 -7.03 -5.12 -15.57
CA GLU A 234 -7.96 -4.01 -15.73
C GLU A 234 -9.33 -4.50 -16.19
N GLN A 235 -9.39 -5.43 -17.15
CA GLN A 235 -10.64 -6.02 -17.60
C GLN A 235 -11.33 -6.82 -16.49
N VAL A 236 -10.56 -7.59 -15.71
CA VAL A 236 -11.07 -8.29 -14.53
C VAL A 236 -11.68 -7.31 -13.52
N PHE A 237 -10.97 -6.23 -13.23
CA PHE A 237 -11.45 -5.20 -12.30
C PHE A 237 -12.75 -4.55 -12.78
N LEU A 238 -12.86 -4.23 -14.07
CA LEU A 238 -14.08 -3.67 -14.67
C LEU A 238 -15.26 -4.63 -14.58
N ASP A 239 -15.05 -5.93 -14.78
CA ASP A 239 -16.10 -6.94 -14.63
C ASP A 239 -16.60 -7.01 -13.19
N ILE A 240 -15.71 -7.03 -12.21
CA ILE A 240 -16.05 -7.02 -10.79
C ILE A 240 -16.81 -5.73 -10.43
N ALA A 241 -16.38 -4.59 -10.97
CA ALA A 241 -17.06 -3.31 -10.74
C ALA A 241 -18.50 -3.33 -11.27
N ARG A 242 -18.72 -3.85 -12.47
CA ARG A 242 -20.03 -3.90 -13.16
C ARG A 242 -20.97 -4.95 -12.56
N SER A 243 -20.47 -6.12 -12.21
CA SER A 243 -21.26 -7.23 -11.65
C SER A 243 -21.95 -6.88 -10.32
N GLY A 244 -21.52 -5.85 -9.63
CA GLY A 244 -22.11 -5.44 -8.36
C GLY A 244 -23.13 -4.30 -8.44
N ASP A 245 -23.29 -3.66 -9.59
CA ASP A 245 -24.30 -2.62 -9.78
C ASP A 245 -25.62 -3.19 -10.36
N GLY A 246 -25.61 -4.47 -10.79
CA GLY A 246 -26.80 -5.17 -11.33
C GLY A 246 -27.74 -5.82 -10.32
N ALA A 247 -27.41 -5.86 -9.02
CA ALA A 247 -28.23 -6.54 -8.01
C ALA A 247 -29.27 -5.62 -7.30
N GLY A 248 -29.55 -4.44 -7.86
CA GLY A 248 -30.51 -3.46 -7.30
C GLY A 248 -31.77 -3.20 -8.14
N GLY A 249 -31.97 -3.93 -9.23
CA GLY A 249 -33.17 -3.79 -10.08
C GLY A 249 -34.17 -4.91 -9.81
N ALA A 250 -35.08 -4.74 -8.84
CA ALA A 250 -36.27 -5.57 -8.76
C ALA A 250 -37.10 -5.40 -10.06
N PRO A 251 -37.61 -6.47 -10.67
CA PRO A 251 -38.50 -6.33 -11.81
C PRO A 251 -39.80 -5.68 -11.35
N ASN A 252 -40.09 -4.52 -11.94
CA ASN A 252 -41.40 -3.86 -11.80
C ASN A 252 -42.43 -4.76 -12.51
N THR A 253 -43.18 -5.57 -11.75
CA THR A 253 -44.37 -6.27 -12.24
C THR A 253 -45.48 -5.24 -12.35
N ASP A 254 -45.55 -4.60 -13.50
CA ASP A 254 -46.70 -3.86 -13.95
C ASP A 254 -47.80 -4.88 -14.29
N THR A 255 -48.70 -5.18 -13.34
CA THR A 255 -49.94 -5.87 -13.61
C THR A 255 -50.98 -4.82 -13.98
N GLY A 256 -51.11 -4.57 -15.29
CA GLY A 256 -52.25 -3.89 -15.86
C GLY A 256 -53.54 -4.61 -15.53
N ALA A 257 -54.47 -3.87 -14.98
CA ALA A 257 -55.89 -4.22 -14.99
C ALA A 257 -56.67 -2.98 -15.31
N THR A 258 -57.17 -2.95 -16.54
CA THR A 258 -58.38 -2.21 -16.96
C THR A 258 -59.56 -3.17 -16.86
N PRO A 259 -60.79 -2.77 -16.68
CA PRO A 259 -61.48 -1.63 -17.31
C PRO A 259 -61.96 -0.54 -16.36
#